data_945b35e0c0cacf089bf6a590e7d6f71b
#
_entry.id   945b35e0c0cacf089bf6a590e7d6f71b
#
_cell.length_a   1.000
_cell.length_b   1.000
_cell.length_c   1.000
_cell.angle_alpha   90.00
_cell.angle_beta   90.00
_cell.angle_gamma   90.00
#
_symmetry.space_group_name_H-M   'P 1'
#
loop_
_entity.id
_entity.type
_entity.pdbx_description
1 polymer ?
#
loop_
_entity_poly.entity_id
_entity_poly.type
_entity_poly.pdbx_seq_one_letter_code
_entity_poly.pdbx_strand_id
1 'polypeptide(L)'
;MLRRETDDCKRKPGADTKIQKEEIDVDVVDHTSIFHVGSLSLTDQPSRDTTFYAVKRAKNKGSIISYDPNYRASLWTSEETAMKHMRSLIPYVDIIKISDEETELLTGYKEVEKAAEALFRQGVKVVAVTLGGNGAYIYCKEGGSIIPGFAVEHVSDTNGAGDSFWGGFLYKLSKAGKSPEDLTKEEIVGYAEFGNAVASLCVEKKGAIPAMPRLEQVKERLAGK
;
A
#
# COMPACT_ATOMS: atom_id res chain seq x y z
N MET A 1 6.21 -4.30 -24.31
CA MET A 1 6.66 -3.18 -23.45
C MET A 1 5.66 -2.04 -23.64
N LEU A 2 4.55 -2.07 -22.85
CA LEU A 2 3.54 -1.01 -22.87
C LEU A 2 4.18 0.21 -22.21
N ARG A 3 4.25 1.32 -22.95
CA ARG A 3 4.66 2.61 -22.39
C ARG A 3 3.67 2.92 -21.26
N ARG A 4 4.16 3.05 -20.01
CA ARG A 4 3.45 3.84 -19.02
C ARG A 4 3.24 5.22 -19.63
N GLU A 5 2.00 5.61 -19.89
CA GLU A 5 1.70 7.02 -20.05
C GLU A 5 2.23 7.69 -18.78
N THR A 6 3.17 8.60 -18.96
CA THR A 6 3.71 9.39 -17.86
C THR A 6 2.52 10.10 -17.25
N ASP A 7 2.20 9.66 -16.03
CA ASP A 7 1.10 10.22 -15.25
C ASP A 7 1.46 11.69 -14.96
N ASP A 8 1.06 12.56 -15.86
CA ASP A 8 1.20 14.02 -15.76
C ASP A 8 0.20 14.53 -14.70
N CYS A 9 0.35 13.99 -13.49
CA CYS A 9 -0.44 14.41 -12.34
C CYS A 9 -0.06 15.84 -11.97
N LYS A 10 -0.64 16.79 -12.67
CA LYS A 10 -0.38 18.23 -12.48
C LYS A 10 -1.20 18.74 -11.30
N ARG A 11 -0.67 18.58 -10.07
CA ARG A 11 -1.15 19.36 -8.92
C ARG A 11 -0.73 20.82 -9.05
N LYS A 12 -1.72 21.74 -9.08
CA LYS A 12 -1.46 23.20 -9.03
C LYS A 12 -2.44 23.87 -8.07
N PRO A 13 -2.10 24.04 -6.82
CA PRO A 13 -2.10 23.02 -5.78
C PRO A 13 -3.44 22.31 -5.74
N GLY A 14 -3.46 20.99 -5.50
CA GLY A 14 -4.71 20.27 -5.28
C GLY A 14 -5.32 20.60 -3.90
N ALA A 15 -6.63 20.49 -3.76
CA ALA A 15 -7.33 20.73 -2.49
C ALA A 15 -6.82 19.82 -1.37
N ASP A 16 -6.40 18.61 -1.72
CA ASP A 16 -5.83 17.61 -0.83
C ASP A 16 -4.56 18.08 -0.10
N THR A 17 -3.80 19.03 -0.67
CA THR A 17 -2.63 19.63 0.00
C THR A 17 -3.02 20.68 1.06
N LYS A 18 -4.28 21.09 1.12
CA LYS A 18 -4.78 22.18 1.99
C LYS A 18 -5.55 21.69 3.20
N ILE A 19 -5.70 20.38 3.35
CA ILE A 19 -6.42 19.79 4.50
C ILE A 19 -5.74 20.17 5.81
N GLN A 20 -6.51 20.75 6.73
CA GLN A 20 -6.06 21.21 8.03
C GLN A 20 -6.51 20.25 9.15
N LYS A 21 -5.88 20.32 10.32
CA LYS A 21 -6.17 19.43 11.44
C LYS A 21 -7.61 19.57 11.93
N GLU A 22 -8.16 20.77 11.85
CA GLU A 22 -9.52 21.11 12.27
C GLU A 22 -10.59 20.51 11.35
N GLU A 23 -10.20 20.10 10.14
CA GLU A 23 -11.10 19.46 9.17
C GLU A 23 -11.15 17.94 9.33
N ILE A 24 -10.27 17.37 10.17
CA ILE A 24 -10.26 15.94 10.45
C ILE A 24 -11.43 15.57 11.36
N ASP A 25 -12.28 14.66 10.88
CA ASP A 25 -13.28 14.03 11.74
C ASP A 25 -12.57 13.08 12.73
N VAL A 26 -12.38 13.59 13.94
CA VAL A 26 -11.66 12.88 15.00
C VAL A 26 -12.40 11.64 15.48
N ASP A 27 -13.73 11.61 15.39
CA ASP A 27 -14.52 10.44 15.78
C ASP A 27 -14.29 9.29 14.80
N VAL A 28 -14.22 9.57 13.52
CA VAL A 28 -13.87 8.58 12.50
C VAL A 28 -12.47 8.02 12.73
N VAL A 29 -11.49 8.90 13.00
CA VAL A 29 -10.11 8.49 13.28
C VAL A 29 -10.02 7.65 14.54
N ASP A 30 -10.73 8.03 15.61
CA ASP A 30 -10.67 7.36 16.91
C ASP A 30 -11.31 5.95 16.92
N HIS A 31 -12.23 5.68 15.99
CA HIS A 31 -12.97 4.42 15.93
C HIS A 31 -12.61 3.55 14.72
N THR A 32 -11.62 3.95 13.92
CA THR A 32 -11.18 3.12 12.79
C THR A 32 -10.31 1.95 13.24
N SER A 33 -10.51 0.78 12.63
CA SER A 33 -9.66 -0.40 12.91
C SER A 33 -8.34 -0.35 12.12
N ILE A 34 -8.38 0.19 10.90
CA ILE A 34 -7.22 0.33 10.01
C ILE A 34 -7.20 1.76 9.49
N PHE A 35 -6.13 2.49 9.77
CA PHE A 35 -5.88 3.81 9.21
C PHE A 35 -4.87 3.69 8.07
N HIS A 36 -5.35 3.88 6.84
CA HIS A 36 -4.51 3.81 5.66
C HIS A 36 -4.03 5.18 5.23
N VAL A 37 -2.75 5.29 4.88
CA VAL A 37 -2.10 6.54 4.47
C VAL A 37 -1.17 6.31 3.29
N GLY A 38 -1.11 7.31 2.39
CA GLY A 38 -0.13 7.39 1.30
C GLY A 38 0.85 8.53 1.50
N SER A 39 1.91 8.60 0.68
CA SER A 39 2.89 9.68 0.77
C SER A 39 2.44 10.98 0.11
N LEU A 40 1.42 10.96 -0.71
CA LEU A 40 0.99 12.15 -1.46
C LEU A 40 0.46 13.26 -0.55
N SER A 41 -0.07 12.92 0.62
CA SER A 41 -0.45 13.90 1.64
C SER A 41 0.75 14.51 2.39
N LEU A 42 1.97 13.99 2.16
CA LEU A 42 3.20 14.49 2.77
C LEU A 42 3.96 15.50 1.87
N THR A 43 3.48 15.75 0.64
CA THR A 43 4.17 16.63 -0.31
C THR A 43 4.24 18.08 0.16
N ASP A 44 3.15 18.58 0.74
CA ASP A 44 2.97 19.98 1.08
C ASP A 44 2.38 20.21 2.47
N GLN A 45 2.50 21.43 2.95
CA GLN A 45 1.81 21.95 4.11
C GLN A 45 0.47 22.61 3.71
N PRO A 46 -0.55 22.55 4.58
CA PRO A 46 -0.60 21.97 5.94
C PRO A 46 -0.88 20.46 5.98
N SER A 47 -1.21 19.84 4.84
CA SER A 47 -1.63 18.43 4.75
C SER A 47 -0.62 17.46 5.36
N ARG A 48 0.69 17.74 5.27
CA ARG A 48 1.73 16.93 5.90
C ARG A 48 1.56 16.86 7.42
N ASP A 49 1.44 18.00 8.08
CA ASP A 49 1.29 18.05 9.55
C ASP A 49 -0.05 17.45 9.97
N THR A 50 -1.09 17.63 9.18
CA THR A 50 -2.40 17.03 9.39
C THR A 50 -2.33 15.50 9.29
N THR A 51 -1.58 14.97 8.31
CA THR A 51 -1.37 13.53 8.16
C THR A 51 -0.66 12.95 9.38
N PHE A 52 0.42 13.57 9.84
CA PHE A 52 1.10 13.12 11.05
C PHE A 52 0.22 13.20 12.30
N TYR A 53 -0.60 14.24 12.41
CA TYR A 53 -1.58 14.35 13.50
C TYR A 53 -2.56 13.18 13.49
N ALA A 54 -3.17 12.89 12.33
CA ALA A 54 -4.14 11.82 12.17
C ALA A 54 -3.53 10.43 12.42
N VAL A 55 -2.35 10.15 11.84
CA VAL A 55 -1.62 8.88 12.05
C VAL A 55 -1.30 8.65 13.51
N LYS A 56 -0.73 9.65 14.20
CA LYS A 56 -0.41 9.54 15.63
C LYS A 56 -1.66 9.32 16.48
N ARG A 57 -2.74 10.00 16.14
CA ARG A 57 -4.02 9.85 16.85
C ARG A 57 -4.60 8.46 16.67
N ALA A 58 -4.70 7.98 15.43
CA ALA A 58 -5.17 6.63 15.11
C ALA A 58 -4.34 5.56 15.82
N LYS A 59 -3.00 5.66 15.77
CA LYS A 59 -2.10 4.73 16.46
C LYS A 59 -2.32 4.72 17.97
N ASN A 60 -2.47 5.89 18.59
CA ASN A 60 -2.75 6.01 20.03
C ASN A 60 -4.11 5.42 20.45
N LYS A 61 -5.03 5.27 19.49
CA LYS A 61 -6.34 4.64 19.68
C LYS A 61 -6.34 3.14 19.38
N GLY A 62 -5.20 2.59 18.98
CA GLY A 62 -5.04 1.16 18.69
C GLY A 62 -5.37 0.75 17.26
N SER A 63 -5.52 1.71 16.36
CA SER A 63 -5.69 1.42 14.93
C SER A 63 -4.41 0.82 14.34
N ILE A 64 -4.55 -0.12 13.41
CA ILE A 64 -3.48 -0.61 12.57
C ILE A 64 -3.13 0.49 11.56
N ILE A 65 -1.89 0.93 11.53
CA ILE A 65 -1.42 1.91 10.54
C ILE A 65 -0.91 1.19 9.31
N SER A 66 -1.65 1.35 8.22
CA SER A 66 -1.33 0.82 6.90
C SER A 66 -0.73 1.92 6.02
N TYR A 67 0.38 1.63 5.36
CA TYR A 67 1.09 2.59 4.52
C TYR A 67 1.33 2.04 3.11
N ASP A 68 1.02 2.86 2.11
CA ASP A 68 1.45 2.69 0.72
C ASP A 68 2.10 4.02 0.28
N PRO A 69 3.42 4.11 0.15
CA PRO A 69 4.09 5.34 -0.27
C PRO A 69 3.55 5.87 -1.59
N ASN A 70 3.32 4.98 -2.54
CA ASN A 70 2.76 5.31 -3.85
C ASN A 70 3.47 6.51 -4.49
N TYR A 71 4.82 6.40 -4.58
CA TYR A 71 5.70 7.48 -5.01
C TYR A 71 5.36 7.98 -6.41
N ARG A 72 5.27 9.30 -6.54
CA ARG A 72 5.06 10.00 -7.82
C ARG A 72 6.08 11.14 -7.92
N ALA A 73 7.15 10.91 -8.68
CA ALA A 73 8.25 11.87 -8.82
C ALA A 73 7.77 13.29 -9.18
N SER A 74 6.77 13.40 -10.04
CA SER A 74 6.22 14.68 -10.52
C SER A 74 5.55 15.55 -9.43
N LEU A 75 5.24 14.97 -8.27
CA LEU A 75 4.57 15.65 -7.15
C LEU A 75 5.53 16.13 -6.06
N TRP A 76 6.80 15.78 -6.16
CA TRP A 76 7.82 16.16 -5.19
C TRP A 76 8.79 17.20 -5.76
N THR A 77 9.31 18.05 -4.89
CA THR A 77 10.31 19.05 -5.27
C THR A 77 11.66 18.42 -5.61
N SER A 78 11.98 17.29 -5.00
CA SER A 78 13.14 16.45 -5.29
C SER A 78 12.94 15.04 -4.73
N GLU A 79 13.68 14.07 -5.26
CA GLU A 79 13.71 12.70 -4.74
C GLU A 79 14.19 12.66 -3.29
N GLU A 80 15.20 13.47 -2.94
CA GLU A 80 15.70 13.57 -1.56
C GLU A 80 14.61 14.04 -0.59
N THR A 81 13.81 15.04 -1.00
CA THR A 81 12.67 15.52 -0.21
C THR A 81 11.61 14.42 -0.05
N ALA A 82 11.32 13.68 -1.11
CA ALA A 82 10.41 12.55 -1.08
C ALA A 82 10.90 11.48 -0.11
N MET A 83 12.14 11.01 -0.25
CA MET A 83 12.76 10.02 0.64
C MET A 83 12.66 10.45 2.11
N LYS A 84 13.04 11.69 2.42
CA LYS A 84 12.99 12.23 3.78
C LYS A 84 11.60 12.12 4.38
N HIS A 85 10.58 12.59 3.67
CA HIS A 85 9.21 12.61 4.20
C HIS A 85 8.55 11.23 4.20
N MET A 86 8.78 10.40 3.18
CA MET A 86 8.25 9.04 3.15
C MET A 86 8.83 8.18 4.27
N ARG A 87 10.16 8.24 4.48
CA ARG A 87 10.83 7.50 5.56
C ARG A 87 10.42 7.97 6.96
N SER A 88 10.08 9.25 7.12
CA SER A 88 9.69 9.80 8.43
C SER A 88 8.35 9.25 8.96
N LEU A 89 7.55 8.62 8.10
CA LEU A 89 6.31 7.97 8.51
C LEU A 89 6.51 6.53 9.01
N ILE A 90 7.57 5.83 8.55
CA ILE A 90 7.83 4.41 8.84
C ILE A 90 7.75 4.07 10.34
N PRO A 91 8.27 4.88 11.29
CA PRO A 91 8.19 4.56 12.71
C PRO A 91 6.77 4.42 13.30
N TYR A 92 5.75 4.87 12.58
CA TYR A 92 4.35 4.77 12.99
C TYR A 92 3.63 3.60 12.33
N VAL A 93 4.22 2.99 11.30
CA VAL A 93 3.58 2.02 10.41
C VAL A 93 3.60 0.62 11.01
N ASP A 94 2.47 -0.08 10.95
CA ASP A 94 2.36 -1.49 11.34
C ASP A 94 2.48 -2.42 10.13
N ILE A 95 1.87 -2.04 9.00
CA ILE A 95 1.92 -2.80 7.77
C ILE A 95 2.18 -1.89 6.57
N ILE A 96 3.02 -2.33 5.65
CA ILE A 96 3.41 -1.53 4.48
C ILE A 96 3.30 -2.35 3.19
N LYS A 97 2.83 -1.70 2.14
CA LYS A 97 2.98 -2.17 0.77
C LYS A 97 3.86 -1.19 0.01
N ILE A 98 4.83 -1.69 -0.70
CA ILE A 98 5.67 -0.94 -1.63
C ILE A 98 5.73 -1.68 -2.97
N SER A 99 6.15 -1.01 -4.03
CA SER A 99 6.56 -1.67 -5.28
C SER A 99 8.05 -2.00 -5.25
N ASP A 100 8.48 -2.90 -6.14
CA ASP A 100 9.91 -3.20 -6.35
C ASP A 100 10.71 -1.97 -6.77
N GLU A 101 10.09 -1.02 -7.47
CA GLU A 101 10.71 0.26 -7.86
C GLU A 101 10.92 1.21 -6.65
N GLU A 102 10.15 1.06 -5.58
CA GLU A 102 10.22 1.89 -4.37
C GLU A 102 11.20 1.37 -3.31
N THR A 103 11.72 0.16 -3.48
CA THR A 103 12.60 -0.51 -2.50
C THR A 103 13.83 0.33 -2.17
N GLU A 104 14.58 0.75 -3.18
CA GLU A 104 15.80 1.55 -2.98
C GLU A 104 15.50 2.91 -2.37
N LEU A 105 14.43 3.55 -2.82
CA LEU A 105 14.01 4.87 -2.34
C LEU A 105 13.72 4.87 -0.84
N LEU A 106 13.05 3.83 -0.34
CA LEU A 106 12.65 3.75 1.06
C LEU A 106 13.74 3.17 1.98
N THR A 107 14.53 2.24 1.49
CA THR A 107 15.43 1.44 2.32
C THR A 107 16.91 1.58 2.00
N GLY A 108 17.25 2.01 0.77
CA GLY A 108 18.60 2.01 0.23
C GLY A 108 19.02 0.66 -0.37
N TYR A 109 18.14 -0.35 -0.37
CA TYR A 109 18.39 -1.66 -0.97
C TYR A 109 17.53 -1.85 -2.22
N LYS A 110 18.13 -2.35 -3.31
CA LYS A 110 17.41 -2.73 -4.54
C LYS A 110 16.77 -4.10 -4.42
N GLU A 111 17.44 -5.00 -3.71
CA GLU A 111 16.98 -6.37 -3.52
C GLU A 111 15.76 -6.40 -2.62
N VAL A 112 14.70 -6.98 -3.14
CA VAL A 112 13.36 -7.04 -2.52
C VAL A 112 13.43 -7.62 -1.10
N GLU A 113 14.18 -8.72 -0.93
CA GLU A 113 14.32 -9.41 0.34
C GLU A 113 15.01 -8.53 1.39
N LYS A 114 16.10 -7.86 0.99
CA LYS A 114 16.83 -6.96 1.89
C LYS A 114 16.01 -5.72 2.25
N ALA A 115 15.29 -5.17 1.27
CA ALA A 115 14.41 -4.03 1.50
C ALA A 115 13.30 -4.37 2.49
N ALA A 116 12.63 -5.52 2.29
CA ALA A 116 11.57 -5.97 3.17
C ALA A 116 12.08 -6.25 4.60
N GLU A 117 13.23 -6.91 4.74
CA GLU A 117 13.87 -7.14 6.03
C GLU A 117 14.26 -5.83 6.73
N ALA A 118 14.77 -4.84 5.97
CA ALA A 118 15.15 -3.54 6.52
C ALA A 118 13.94 -2.78 7.07
N LEU A 119 12.78 -2.83 6.41
CA LEU A 119 11.53 -2.24 6.90
C LEU A 119 11.01 -2.98 8.15
N PHE A 120 11.07 -4.30 8.13
CA PHE A 120 10.69 -5.12 9.29
C PHE A 120 11.54 -4.78 10.53
N ARG A 121 12.87 -4.64 10.36
CA ARG A 121 13.79 -4.24 11.44
C ARG A 121 13.51 -2.83 11.98
N GLN A 122 12.85 -1.97 11.22
CA GLN A 122 12.41 -0.65 11.65
C GLN A 122 11.07 -0.68 12.43
N GLY A 123 10.49 -1.88 12.64
CA GLY A 123 9.29 -2.08 13.46
C GLY A 123 8.02 -2.38 12.68
N VAL A 124 8.05 -2.35 11.35
CA VAL A 124 6.92 -2.78 10.52
C VAL A 124 6.69 -4.29 10.73
N LYS A 125 5.45 -4.73 10.93
CA LYS A 125 5.10 -6.12 11.25
C LYS A 125 4.90 -6.99 10.02
N VAL A 126 4.34 -6.41 8.96
CA VAL A 126 4.13 -7.06 7.66
C VAL A 126 4.56 -6.13 6.53
N VAL A 127 5.44 -6.61 5.69
CA VAL A 127 5.91 -5.90 4.50
C VAL A 127 5.46 -6.66 3.26
N ALA A 128 4.80 -5.98 2.35
CA ALA A 128 4.43 -6.48 1.03
C ALA A 128 5.19 -5.70 -0.05
N VAL A 129 5.92 -6.39 -0.91
CA VAL A 129 6.56 -5.80 -2.08
C VAL A 129 5.90 -6.36 -3.34
N THR A 130 5.19 -5.52 -4.10
CA THR A 130 4.54 -5.94 -5.34
C THR A 130 5.56 -6.04 -6.48
N LEU A 131 5.48 -7.11 -7.27
CA LEU A 131 6.41 -7.49 -8.34
C LEU A 131 5.73 -7.46 -9.72
N GLY A 132 4.73 -6.60 -9.89
CA GLY A 132 3.91 -6.54 -11.09
C GLY A 132 3.21 -7.87 -11.38
N GLY A 133 3.30 -8.36 -12.62
CA GLY A 133 2.70 -9.63 -13.02
C GLY A 133 3.29 -10.87 -12.34
N ASN A 134 4.46 -10.74 -11.69
CA ASN A 134 5.10 -11.83 -10.93
C ASN A 134 4.47 -12.04 -9.54
N GLY A 135 3.53 -11.17 -9.13
CA GLY A 135 2.84 -11.27 -7.85
C GLY A 135 3.43 -10.38 -6.77
N ALA A 136 3.72 -10.93 -5.59
CA ALA A 136 4.23 -10.16 -4.47
C ALA A 136 5.23 -10.96 -3.62
N TYR A 137 6.16 -10.25 -2.98
CA TYR A 137 6.99 -10.77 -1.92
C TYR A 137 6.45 -10.27 -0.58
N ILE A 138 6.25 -11.18 0.36
CA ILE A 138 5.77 -10.86 1.72
C ILE A 138 6.88 -11.17 2.72
N TYR A 139 7.05 -10.29 3.72
CA TYR A 139 7.96 -10.52 4.84
C TYR A 139 7.26 -10.25 6.18
N CYS A 140 7.45 -11.14 7.12
CA CYS A 140 6.93 -11.05 8.49
C CYS A 140 7.90 -11.68 9.50
N LYS A 141 7.49 -11.84 10.75
CA LYS A 141 8.31 -12.45 11.82
C LYS A 141 8.85 -13.86 11.49
N GLU A 142 8.17 -14.58 10.62
CA GLU A 142 8.53 -15.94 10.19
C GLU A 142 9.33 -15.96 8.87
N GLY A 143 9.83 -14.78 8.45
CA GLY A 143 10.62 -14.60 7.24
C GLY A 143 9.79 -14.34 6.00
N GLY A 144 10.47 -14.35 4.84
CA GLY A 144 9.89 -13.96 3.56
C GLY A 144 9.28 -15.12 2.77
N SER A 145 8.39 -14.79 1.83
CA SER A 145 7.83 -15.69 0.82
C SER A 145 7.43 -14.94 -0.44
N ILE A 146 7.66 -15.55 -1.60
CA ILE A 146 7.11 -15.09 -2.88
C ILE A 146 5.73 -15.71 -3.06
N ILE A 147 4.75 -14.88 -3.39
CA ILE A 147 3.39 -15.29 -3.72
C ILE A 147 3.17 -15.02 -5.20
N PRO A 148 3.05 -16.06 -6.04
CA PRO A 148 2.92 -15.88 -7.48
C PRO A 148 1.69 -15.05 -7.85
N GLY A 149 1.81 -14.28 -8.92
CA GLY A 149 0.67 -13.61 -9.54
C GLY A 149 -0.25 -14.61 -10.27
N PHE A 150 -1.43 -14.15 -10.63
CA PHE A 150 -2.33 -14.90 -11.51
C PHE A 150 -2.01 -14.58 -12.97
N ALA A 151 -2.07 -15.60 -13.83
CA ALA A 151 -1.95 -15.39 -15.27
C ALA A 151 -3.12 -14.51 -15.77
N VAL A 152 -2.79 -13.50 -16.55
CA VAL A 152 -3.75 -12.60 -17.20
C VAL A 152 -3.52 -12.66 -18.69
N GLU A 153 -4.54 -13.07 -19.45
CA GLU A 153 -4.44 -13.19 -20.91
C GLU A 153 -4.33 -11.82 -21.59
N HIS A 154 -5.06 -10.84 -21.06
CA HIS A 154 -5.11 -9.50 -21.64
C HIS A 154 -5.07 -8.43 -20.55
N VAL A 155 -3.97 -7.66 -20.53
CA VAL A 155 -3.83 -6.48 -19.66
C VAL A 155 -4.36 -5.26 -20.40
N SER A 156 -5.46 -4.69 -19.91
CA SER A 156 -6.08 -3.48 -20.48
C SER A 156 -5.52 -2.20 -19.88
N ASP A 157 -5.29 -2.19 -18.55
CA ASP A 157 -4.81 -1.01 -17.83
C ASP A 157 -4.12 -1.48 -16.53
N THR A 158 -2.96 -0.92 -16.21
CA THR A 158 -2.24 -1.23 -14.96
C THR A 158 -2.53 -0.25 -13.84
N ASN A 159 -3.30 0.81 -14.11
CA ASN A 159 -3.70 1.79 -13.10
C ASN A 159 -4.55 1.13 -12.00
N GLY A 160 -4.17 1.39 -10.74
CA GLY A 160 -4.85 0.84 -9.58
C GLY A 160 -4.53 -0.63 -9.26
N ALA A 161 -3.62 -1.29 -9.99
CA ALA A 161 -3.24 -2.67 -9.70
C ALA A 161 -2.67 -2.80 -8.28
N GLY A 162 -1.74 -1.93 -7.91
CA GLY A 162 -1.16 -1.88 -6.56
C GLY A 162 -2.20 -1.55 -5.49
N ASP A 163 -3.05 -0.56 -5.75
CA ASP A 163 -4.13 -0.16 -4.82
C ASP A 163 -5.13 -1.30 -4.62
N SER A 164 -5.49 -2.01 -5.71
CA SER A 164 -6.41 -3.14 -5.65
C SER A 164 -5.83 -4.36 -4.94
N PHE A 165 -4.53 -4.67 -5.15
CA PHE A 165 -3.81 -5.67 -4.37
C PHE A 165 -3.90 -5.36 -2.88
N TRP A 166 -3.53 -4.13 -2.51
CA TRP A 166 -3.50 -3.73 -1.12
C TRP A 166 -4.88 -3.66 -0.49
N GLY A 167 -5.87 -3.15 -1.22
CA GLY A 167 -7.28 -3.18 -0.81
C GLY A 167 -7.77 -4.60 -0.52
N GLY A 168 -7.41 -5.58 -1.36
CA GLY A 168 -7.71 -7.00 -1.14
C GLY A 168 -7.04 -7.55 0.11
N PHE A 169 -5.77 -7.23 0.33
CA PHE A 169 -5.04 -7.61 1.54
C PHE A 169 -5.69 -7.02 2.80
N LEU A 170 -5.97 -5.72 2.81
CA LEU A 170 -6.60 -5.02 3.93
C LEU A 170 -8.01 -5.52 4.22
N TYR A 171 -8.77 -5.91 3.18
CA TYR A 171 -10.08 -6.55 3.36
C TYR A 171 -9.96 -7.85 4.16
N LYS A 172 -9.00 -8.71 3.83
CA LYS A 172 -8.75 -9.97 4.55
C LYS A 172 -8.33 -9.70 6.00
N LEU A 173 -7.43 -8.75 6.21
CA LEU A 173 -6.97 -8.35 7.53
C LEU A 173 -8.13 -7.83 8.39
N SER A 174 -8.95 -6.93 7.84
CA SER A 174 -10.13 -6.38 8.53
C SER A 174 -11.13 -7.47 8.94
N LYS A 175 -11.34 -8.48 8.07
CA LYS A 175 -12.24 -9.61 8.38
C LYS A 175 -11.69 -10.53 9.45
N ALA A 176 -10.37 -10.66 9.55
CA ALA A 176 -9.75 -11.48 10.59
C ALA A 176 -9.85 -10.84 11.98
N GLY A 177 -9.90 -9.50 12.08
CA GLY A 177 -9.96 -8.78 13.34
C GLY A 177 -8.74 -8.99 14.25
N LYS A 178 -7.60 -9.39 13.66
CA LYS A 178 -6.34 -9.68 14.37
C LYS A 178 -5.37 -8.51 14.27
N SER A 179 -4.52 -8.36 15.27
CA SER A 179 -3.32 -7.52 15.17
C SER A 179 -2.33 -8.12 14.16
N PRO A 180 -1.59 -7.30 13.39
CA PRO A 180 -0.59 -7.79 12.44
C PRO A 180 0.49 -8.68 13.06
N GLU A 181 0.83 -8.48 14.32
CA GLU A 181 1.81 -9.29 15.05
C GLU A 181 1.30 -10.67 15.45
N ASP A 182 -0.03 -10.88 15.50
CA ASP A 182 -0.69 -12.15 15.83
C ASP A 182 -1.00 -12.99 14.60
N LEU A 183 -0.76 -12.46 13.40
CA LEU A 183 -0.95 -13.20 12.16
C LEU A 183 0.13 -14.29 12.01
N THR A 184 -0.29 -15.44 11.51
CA THR A 184 0.63 -16.46 11.04
C THR A 184 1.10 -16.15 9.62
N LYS A 185 2.21 -16.77 9.22
CA LYS A 185 2.72 -16.62 7.85
C LYS A 185 1.71 -17.12 6.81
N GLU A 186 1.02 -18.22 7.09
CA GLU A 186 -0.02 -18.79 6.21
C GLU A 186 -1.19 -17.82 6.01
N GLU A 187 -1.63 -17.14 7.06
CA GLU A 187 -2.68 -16.12 6.95
C GLU A 187 -2.22 -14.95 6.06
N ILE A 188 -1.00 -14.44 6.29
CA ILE A 188 -0.42 -13.34 5.51
C ILE A 188 -0.27 -13.73 4.03
N VAL A 189 0.23 -14.94 3.76
CA VAL A 189 0.32 -15.51 2.40
C VAL A 189 -1.05 -15.57 1.75
N GLY A 190 -2.07 -16.09 2.45
CA GLY A 190 -3.44 -16.14 1.95
C GLY A 190 -4.04 -14.75 1.68
N TYR A 191 -3.67 -13.72 2.47
CA TYR A 191 -4.12 -12.35 2.23
C TYR A 191 -3.45 -11.76 0.98
N ALA A 192 -2.15 -12.02 0.78
CA ALA A 192 -1.43 -11.58 -0.41
C ALA A 192 -1.93 -12.31 -1.67
N GLU A 193 -2.23 -13.60 -1.58
CA GLU A 193 -2.83 -14.37 -2.67
C GLU A 193 -4.19 -13.80 -3.07
N PHE A 194 -5.03 -13.46 -2.10
CA PHE A 194 -6.30 -12.78 -2.34
C PHE A 194 -6.07 -11.41 -3.00
N GLY A 195 -5.09 -10.63 -2.54
CA GLY A 195 -4.68 -9.37 -3.16
C GLY A 195 -4.24 -9.54 -4.61
N ASN A 196 -3.41 -10.55 -4.91
CA ASN A 196 -2.98 -10.88 -6.27
C ASN A 196 -4.19 -11.23 -7.19
N ALA A 197 -5.18 -11.96 -6.68
CA ALA A 197 -6.39 -12.26 -7.42
C ALA A 197 -7.20 -11.00 -7.73
N VAL A 198 -7.35 -10.09 -6.76
CA VAL A 198 -8.02 -8.79 -6.96
C VAL A 198 -7.28 -7.97 -8.02
N ALA A 199 -5.95 -7.86 -7.92
CA ALA A 199 -5.13 -7.10 -8.86
C ALA A 199 -5.20 -7.68 -10.28
N SER A 200 -5.16 -8.99 -10.43
CA SER A 200 -5.26 -9.66 -11.73
C SER A 200 -6.57 -9.34 -12.46
N LEU A 201 -7.68 -9.28 -11.73
CA LEU A 201 -9.00 -8.93 -12.28
C LEU A 201 -9.12 -7.42 -12.58
N CYS A 202 -8.46 -6.59 -11.78
CA CYS A 202 -8.44 -5.14 -11.99
C CYS A 202 -7.76 -4.78 -13.31
N VAL A 203 -6.60 -5.37 -13.60
CA VAL A 203 -5.82 -5.03 -14.81
C VAL A 203 -6.44 -5.50 -16.12
N GLU A 204 -7.46 -6.36 -16.08
CA GLU A 204 -8.22 -6.81 -17.27
C GLU A 204 -9.19 -5.74 -17.80
N LYS A 205 -9.43 -4.67 -17.03
CA LYS A 205 -10.39 -3.61 -17.35
C LYS A 205 -9.73 -2.24 -17.31
N LYS A 206 -10.30 -1.28 -18.04
CA LYS A 206 -9.82 0.12 -18.02
C LYS A 206 -10.28 0.84 -16.76
N GLY A 207 -9.38 1.67 -16.22
CA GLY A 207 -9.57 2.51 -15.03
C GLY A 207 -9.39 1.72 -13.73
N ALA A 208 -9.13 2.45 -12.63
CA ALA A 208 -8.92 1.86 -11.31
C ALA A 208 -10.25 1.51 -10.62
N ILE A 209 -11.03 2.52 -10.21
CA ILE A 209 -12.29 2.32 -9.46
C ILE A 209 -13.32 1.50 -10.24
N PRO A 210 -13.59 1.78 -11.54
CA PRO A 210 -14.55 0.97 -12.33
C PRO A 210 -14.09 -0.46 -12.58
N ALA A 211 -12.77 -0.72 -12.48
CA ALA A 211 -12.18 -2.03 -12.71
C ALA A 211 -12.20 -2.95 -11.47
N MET A 212 -12.51 -2.41 -10.28
CA MET A 212 -12.53 -3.21 -9.05
C MET A 212 -13.47 -4.39 -9.16
N PRO A 213 -13.01 -5.64 -8.89
CA PRO A 213 -13.83 -6.83 -8.99
C PRO A 213 -14.81 -6.95 -7.81
N ARG A 214 -15.89 -7.69 -8.04
CA ARG A 214 -16.77 -8.15 -6.98
C ARG A 214 -16.16 -9.37 -6.28
N LEU A 215 -16.56 -9.59 -5.03
CA LEU A 215 -16.02 -10.68 -4.20
C LEU A 215 -16.19 -12.07 -4.85
N GLU A 216 -17.33 -12.29 -5.54
CA GLU A 216 -17.61 -13.55 -6.22
C GLU A 216 -16.59 -13.83 -7.33
N GLN A 217 -16.25 -12.81 -8.13
CA GLN A 217 -15.24 -12.92 -9.20
C GLN A 217 -13.84 -13.26 -8.62
N VAL A 218 -13.51 -12.68 -7.47
CA VAL A 218 -12.24 -12.98 -6.79
C VAL A 218 -12.22 -14.43 -6.31
N LYS A 219 -13.33 -14.94 -5.74
CA LYS A 219 -13.45 -16.33 -5.32
C LYS A 219 -13.33 -17.31 -6.50
N GLU A 220 -13.94 -16.99 -7.63
CA GLU A 220 -13.84 -17.77 -8.87
C GLU A 220 -12.40 -17.81 -9.39
N ARG A 221 -11.71 -16.67 -9.40
CA ARG A 221 -10.29 -16.58 -9.78
C ARG A 221 -9.40 -17.45 -8.89
N LEU A 222 -9.65 -17.45 -7.59
CA LEU A 222 -8.91 -18.29 -6.62
C LEU A 222 -9.19 -19.78 -6.79
N ALA A 223 -10.42 -20.16 -7.16
CA ALA A 223 -10.81 -21.56 -7.36
C ALA A 223 -10.32 -22.15 -8.69
N GLY A 224 -10.03 -21.31 -9.68
CA GLY A 224 -9.52 -21.72 -10.99
C GLY A 224 -7.98 -21.84 -11.09
N LYS A 225 -7.29 -21.84 -9.97
CA LYS A 225 -5.83 -21.92 -9.85
C LYS A 225 -5.33 -23.36 -9.98
#